data_af69fcb93ca47f0b2ca0356fabeec0e6
#
_entry.id   af69fcb93ca47f0b2ca0356fabeec0e6
#
_cell.length_a   1.000
_cell.length_b   1.000
_cell.length_c   1.000
_cell.angle_alpha   90.00
_cell.angle_beta   90.00
_cell.angle_gamma   90.00
#
_symmetry.space_group_name_H-M   'P 1'
#
loop_
_entity.id
_entity.type
_entity.pdbx_description
1 polymer ?
#
loop_
_entity_poly.entity_id
_entity_poly.type
_entity_poly.pdbx_seq_one_letter_code
_entity_poly.pdbx_strand_id
1 'polypeptide(L)'
;MKSMFRILILLALLAPLPVMAQSRADVAAQQASALFVQSCVQHAGNPTLLRAWAAKIGLPALPDPGQAGFLKGAAGVVYDASNPAGRYVVVSTDDGACMVLAEAVNTAELVRAAEAALASAAIPAVLDGDRGDLGTEGMRHRTYHAAQGQRGWTMVISFGPGQPDQAMLSATAR
;
A
#
# COMPACT_ATOMS: atom_id res chain seq x y z
N MET A 1 -23.17 -54.57 22.09
CA MET A 1 -22.94 -54.11 20.71
C MET A 1 -23.49 -52.71 20.38
N LYS A 2 -23.96 -51.87 21.32
CA LYS A 2 -24.48 -50.49 21.06
C LYS A 2 -23.51 -49.38 21.38
N SER A 3 -22.33 -49.68 21.98
CA SER A 3 -21.38 -48.64 22.43
C SER A 3 -20.24 -48.35 21.46
N MET A 4 -19.93 -49.23 20.51
CA MET A 4 -18.86 -49.04 19.55
C MET A 4 -19.22 -48.13 18.36
N PHE A 5 -20.49 -47.89 18.08
CA PHE A 5 -20.94 -47.10 16.94
C PHE A 5 -20.96 -45.59 17.21
N ARG A 6 -20.85 -45.16 18.49
CA ARG A 6 -20.81 -43.73 18.86
C ARG A 6 -19.45 -43.07 18.79
N ILE A 7 -18.38 -43.86 18.76
CA ILE A 7 -17.00 -43.33 18.74
C ILE A 7 -16.52 -42.98 17.30
N LEU A 8 -17.10 -43.65 16.30
CA LEU A 8 -16.69 -43.41 14.89
C LEU A 8 -17.23 -42.11 14.28
N ILE A 9 -18.25 -41.50 14.85
CA ILE A 9 -18.85 -40.25 14.30
C ILE A 9 -18.14 -39.00 14.76
N LEU A 10 -17.37 -39.04 15.84
CA LEU A 10 -16.63 -37.84 16.33
C LEU A 10 -15.29 -37.59 15.64
N LEU A 11 -14.73 -38.54 14.90
CA LEU A 11 -13.45 -38.37 14.20
C LEU A 11 -13.56 -37.73 12.79
N ALA A 12 -14.79 -37.61 12.26
CA ALA A 12 -15.01 -37.10 10.93
C ALA A 12 -15.06 -35.55 10.81
N LEU A 13 -14.99 -34.83 11.93
CA LEU A 13 -15.14 -33.35 11.99
C LEU A 13 -13.85 -32.57 12.02
N LEU A 14 -12.70 -33.21 11.93
CA LEU A 14 -11.38 -32.57 11.85
C LEU A 14 -10.84 -32.58 10.42
N ALA A 15 -11.68 -32.24 9.43
CA ALA A 15 -11.16 -31.94 8.10
C ALA A 15 -10.33 -30.65 8.19
N PRO A 16 -9.03 -30.65 7.84
CA PRO A 16 -8.25 -29.43 7.80
C PRO A 16 -8.89 -28.48 6.79
N LEU A 17 -9.28 -27.30 7.24
CA LEU A 17 -9.71 -26.23 6.35
C LEU A 17 -8.57 -25.95 5.36
N PRO A 18 -8.83 -25.85 4.06
CA PRO A 18 -7.80 -25.50 3.10
C PRO A 18 -7.27 -24.10 3.46
N VAL A 19 -6.05 -24.03 3.95
CA VAL A 19 -5.33 -22.76 4.09
C VAL A 19 -5.03 -22.30 2.69
N MET A 20 -5.77 -21.31 2.21
CA MET A 20 -5.48 -20.65 0.93
C MET A 20 -4.11 -20.02 1.05
N ALA A 21 -3.13 -20.56 0.35
CA ALA A 21 -1.80 -19.97 0.28
C ALA A 21 -1.89 -18.60 -0.39
N GLN A 22 -1.51 -17.54 0.30
CA GLN A 22 -1.43 -16.20 -0.27
C GLN A 22 -0.38 -16.18 -1.38
N SER A 23 -0.71 -15.55 -2.50
CA SER A 23 0.26 -15.35 -3.58
C SER A 23 1.33 -14.33 -3.15
N ARG A 24 2.51 -14.40 -3.75
CA ARG A 24 3.58 -13.41 -3.50
C ARG A 24 3.08 -11.98 -3.85
N ALA A 25 2.29 -11.84 -4.90
CA ALA A 25 1.72 -10.56 -5.31
C ALA A 25 0.70 -10.01 -4.28
N ASP A 26 -0.04 -10.89 -3.58
CA ASP A 26 -0.95 -10.48 -2.51
C ASP A 26 -0.16 -9.99 -1.28
N VAL A 27 0.88 -10.72 -0.90
CA VAL A 27 1.77 -10.32 0.19
C VAL A 27 2.44 -8.97 -0.13
N ALA A 28 2.91 -8.80 -1.37
CA ALA A 28 3.50 -7.55 -1.82
C ALA A 28 2.50 -6.37 -1.75
N ALA A 29 1.25 -6.61 -2.13
CA ALA A 29 0.18 -5.62 -2.05
C ALA A 29 -0.13 -5.19 -0.60
N GLN A 30 -0.18 -6.15 0.32
CA GLN A 30 -0.39 -5.88 1.76
C GLN A 30 0.77 -5.06 2.35
N GLN A 31 2.01 -5.42 2.01
CA GLN A 31 3.19 -4.68 2.46
C GLN A 31 3.23 -3.25 1.91
N ALA A 32 2.93 -3.05 0.62
CA ALA A 32 2.84 -1.72 0.01
C ALA A 32 1.79 -0.86 0.70
N SER A 33 0.62 -1.42 0.99
CA SER A 33 -0.48 -0.74 1.69
C SER A 33 -0.12 -0.35 3.12
N ALA A 34 0.52 -1.26 3.86
CA ALA A 34 1.00 -0.98 5.21
C ALA A 34 2.07 0.11 5.21
N LEU A 35 3.04 0.02 4.30
CA LEU A 35 4.10 1.00 4.12
C LEU A 35 3.50 2.39 3.80
N PHE A 36 2.51 2.46 2.91
CA PHE A 36 1.83 3.69 2.54
C PHE A 36 1.17 4.37 3.74
N VAL A 37 0.45 3.64 4.56
CA VAL A 37 -0.20 4.22 5.75
C VAL A 37 0.84 4.67 6.76
N GLN A 38 1.87 3.87 7.02
CA GLN A 38 2.91 4.19 8.01
C GLN A 38 3.82 5.35 7.59
N SER A 39 4.07 5.51 6.31
CA SER A 39 4.90 6.59 5.77
C SER A 39 4.05 7.79 5.35
N CYS A 40 3.34 7.65 4.24
CA CYS A 40 2.69 8.75 3.54
C CYS A 40 1.50 9.31 4.30
N VAL A 41 0.59 8.45 4.78
CA VAL A 41 -0.64 8.95 5.43
C VAL A 41 -0.32 9.58 6.79
N GLN A 42 0.57 8.96 7.57
CA GLN A 42 0.95 9.51 8.87
C GLN A 42 1.76 10.80 8.79
N HIS A 43 2.50 11.02 7.70
CA HIS A 43 3.44 12.13 7.56
C HIS A 43 3.15 13.06 6.37
N ALA A 44 2.02 12.89 5.65
CA ALA A 44 1.66 13.75 4.54
C ALA A 44 1.67 15.23 4.93
N GLY A 45 2.22 16.07 4.05
CA GLY A 45 2.43 17.50 4.30
C GLY A 45 3.61 17.83 5.23
N ASN A 46 4.31 16.82 5.76
CA ASN A 46 5.46 17.04 6.64
C ASN A 46 6.69 16.20 6.20
N PRO A 47 7.43 16.65 5.19
CA PRO A 47 8.59 15.89 4.68
C PRO A 47 9.69 15.69 5.73
N THR A 48 9.83 16.61 6.67
CA THR A 48 10.81 16.48 7.76
C THR A 48 10.50 15.28 8.66
N LEU A 49 9.24 15.12 9.08
CA LEU A 49 8.84 13.97 9.90
C LEU A 49 8.91 12.66 9.12
N LEU A 50 8.54 12.66 7.82
CA LEU A 50 8.68 11.48 6.98
C LEU A 50 10.14 11.02 6.87
N ARG A 51 11.06 11.95 6.63
CA ARG A 51 12.49 11.66 6.54
C ARG A 51 13.09 11.18 7.86
N ALA A 52 12.65 11.77 8.97
CA ALA A 52 13.03 11.33 10.31
C ALA A 52 12.54 9.90 10.60
N TRP A 53 11.30 9.58 10.19
CA TRP A 53 10.75 8.23 10.28
C TRP A 53 11.55 7.24 9.41
N ALA A 54 11.84 7.57 8.14
CA ALA A 54 12.61 6.74 7.25
C ALA A 54 14.01 6.43 7.82
N ALA A 55 14.70 7.45 8.35
CA ALA A 55 15.99 7.29 9.01
C ALA A 55 15.89 6.39 10.25
N LYS A 56 14.85 6.56 11.09
CA LYS A 56 14.62 5.76 12.29
C LYS A 56 14.46 4.27 12.00
N ILE A 57 13.79 3.91 10.90
CA ILE A 57 13.61 2.50 10.50
C ILE A 57 14.71 2.00 9.56
N GLY A 58 15.72 2.82 9.26
CA GLY A 58 16.88 2.45 8.49
C GLY A 58 16.65 2.32 6.98
N LEU A 59 15.69 3.04 6.40
CA LEU A 59 15.51 3.02 4.94
C LEU A 59 16.68 3.77 4.27
N PRO A 60 17.43 3.12 3.36
CA PRO A 60 18.48 3.77 2.63
C PRO A 60 17.89 4.75 1.57
N ALA A 61 18.45 5.94 1.49
CA ALA A 61 18.15 6.82 0.37
C ALA A 61 18.81 6.27 -0.91
N LEU A 62 18.10 6.36 -2.02
CA LEU A 62 18.70 6.05 -3.33
C LEU A 62 19.78 7.07 -3.66
N PRO A 63 20.85 6.67 -4.37
CA PRO A 63 21.83 7.64 -4.90
C PRO A 63 21.19 8.59 -5.93
N ASP A 64 21.73 9.79 -6.06
CA ASP A 64 21.14 10.85 -6.89
C ASP A 64 20.71 10.44 -8.31
N PRO A 65 21.48 9.68 -9.08
CA PRO A 65 21.03 9.24 -10.39
C PRO A 65 19.76 8.37 -10.33
N GLY A 66 19.59 7.58 -9.25
CA GLY A 66 18.42 6.73 -9.04
C GLY A 66 17.18 7.52 -8.62
N GLN A 67 17.35 8.67 -7.97
CA GLN A 67 16.24 9.50 -7.52
C GLN A 67 15.54 10.25 -8.65
N ALA A 68 16.28 10.69 -9.65
CA ALA A 68 15.79 11.55 -10.73
C ALA A 68 14.57 10.96 -11.46
N GLY A 69 14.56 9.65 -11.68
CA GLY A 69 13.46 8.94 -12.33
C GLY A 69 12.15 8.99 -11.56
N PHE A 70 12.20 9.05 -10.23
CA PHE A 70 11.04 9.10 -9.35
C PHE A 70 10.58 10.52 -9.06
N LEU A 71 11.53 11.44 -8.87
CA LEU A 71 11.22 12.83 -8.51
C LEU A 71 10.72 13.66 -9.71
N LYS A 72 11.03 13.26 -10.95
CA LYS A 72 10.56 13.95 -12.17
C LYS A 72 10.84 15.47 -12.16
N GLY A 73 11.96 15.89 -11.56
CA GLY A 73 12.35 17.29 -11.41
C GLY A 73 11.85 17.96 -10.12
N ALA A 74 11.04 17.31 -9.31
CA ALA A 74 10.71 17.82 -7.98
C ALA A 74 11.93 17.72 -7.04
N ALA A 75 12.03 18.61 -6.07
CA ALA A 75 12.98 18.50 -4.97
C ALA A 75 12.44 17.48 -3.94
N GLY A 76 13.34 16.62 -3.43
CA GLY A 76 12.90 15.58 -2.49
C GLY A 76 13.95 14.53 -2.23
N VAL A 77 13.53 13.45 -1.55
CA VAL A 77 14.34 12.27 -1.27
C VAL A 77 13.55 11.01 -1.60
N VAL A 78 14.24 10.03 -2.17
CA VAL A 78 13.68 8.73 -2.54
C VAL A 78 14.38 7.64 -1.72
N TYR A 79 13.59 6.78 -1.08
CA TYR A 79 14.08 5.70 -0.24
C TYR A 79 13.78 4.34 -0.85
N ASP A 80 14.73 3.42 -0.79
CA ASP A 80 14.50 2.01 -1.07
C ASP A 80 13.89 1.34 0.17
N ALA A 81 12.68 0.86 0.02
CA ALA A 81 11.95 0.12 1.06
C ALA A 81 11.74 -1.36 0.67
N SER A 82 12.50 -1.85 -0.31
CA SER A 82 12.41 -3.22 -0.80
C SER A 82 12.75 -4.23 0.29
N ASN A 83 12.08 -5.38 0.26
CA ASN A 83 12.25 -6.47 1.18
C ASN A 83 11.97 -7.81 0.48
N PRO A 84 12.10 -8.98 1.15
CA PRO A 84 11.83 -10.27 0.52
C PRO A 84 10.41 -10.45 -0.06
N ALA A 85 9.42 -9.66 0.39
CA ALA A 85 8.06 -9.71 -0.14
C ALA A 85 7.92 -8.98 -1.48
N GLY A 86 8.67 -7.90 -1.72
CA GLY A 86 8.56 -7.12 -2.95
C GLY A 86 9.54 -5.96 -3.04
N ARG A 87 9.43 -5.23 -4.16
CA ARG A 87 10.20 -4.02 -4.43
C ARG A 87 9.32 -2.81 -4.18
N TYR A 88 9.80 -1.92 -3.33
CA TYR A 88 9.08 -0.71 -2.90
C TYR A 88 10.00 0.49 -2.89
N VAL A 89 9.44 1.63 -3.25
CA VAL A 89 10.11 2.93 -3.18
C VAL A 89 9.20 3.91 -2.45
N VAL A 90 9.75 4.64 -1.49
CA VAL A 90 9.06 5.75 -0.81
C VAL A 90 9.65 7.06 -1.33
N VAL A 91 8.80 7.93 -1.87
CA VAL A 91 9.17 9.25 -2.35
C VAL A 91 8.64 10.32 -1.39
N SER A 92 9.52 11.21 -0.94
CA SER A 92 9.20 12.36 -0.08
C SER A 92 9.61 13.63 -0.81
N THR A 93 8.66 14.39 -1.32
CA THR A 93 8.95 15.67 -1.96
C THR A 93 8.99 16.81 -0.95
N ASP A 94 9.70 17.90 -1.27
CA ASP A 94 9.87 19.04 -0.36
C ASP A 94 8.57 19.84 -0.20
N ASP A 95 7.67 19.78 -1.17
CA ASP A 95 6.32 20.36 -1.12
C ASP A 95 5.32 19.55 -0.28
N GLY A 96 5.76 18.42 0.28
CA GLY A 96 4.98 17.61 1.20
C GLY A 96 4.17 16.49 0.57
N ALA A 97 4.27 16.27 -0.74
CA ALA A 97 3.69 15.07 -1.33
C ALA A 97 4.51 13.82 -0.95
N CYS A 98 3.79 12.72 -0.75
CA CYS A 98 4.41 11.43 -0.45
C CYS A 98 3.81 10.34 -1.34
N MET A 99 4.66 9.44 -1.83
CA MET A 99 4.25 8.33 -2.68
C MET A 99 4.95 7.04 -2.27
N VAL A 100 4.24 5.93 -2.40
CA VAL A 100 4.79 4.58 -2.37
C VAL A 100 4.58 3.97 -3.75
N LEU A 101 5.67 3.57 -4.39
CA LEU A 101 5.62 2.77 -5.62
C LEU A 101 5.91 1.32 -5.26
N ALA A 102 5.19 0.41 -5.90
CA ALA A 102 5.33 -1.03 -5.68
C ALA A 102 5.30 -1.77 -7.02
N GLU A 103 6.15 -2.79 -7.14
CA GLU A 103 6.19 -3.68 -8.30
C GLU A 103 5.60 -5.04 -7.94
N ALA A 104 5.09 -5.75 -8.96
CA ALA A 104 4.58 -7.12 -8.85
C ALA A 104 3.49 -7.29 -7.77
N VAL A 105 2.52 -6.37 -7.72
CA VAL A 105 1.42 -6.38 -6.76
C VAL A 105 0.10 -6.83 -7.40
N ASN A 106 -0.70 -7.60 -6.67
CA ASN A 106 -2.10 -7.81 -7.02
C ASN A 106 -2.90 -6.52 -6.74
N THR A 107 -3.39 -5.87 -7.79
CA THR A 107 -4.06 -4.57 -7.68
C THR A 107 -5.37 -4.61 -6.90
N ALA A 108 -6.16 -5.69 -7.01
CA ALA A 108 -7.39 -5.86 -6.25
C ALA A 108 -7.08 -6.01 -4.75
N GLU A 109 -6.06 -6.80 -4.43
CA GLU A 109 -5.59 -6.97 -3.06
C GLU A 109 -4.98 -5.68 -2.50
N LEU A 110 -4.27 -4.91 -3.33
CA LEU A 110 -3.69 -3.61 -2.93
C LEU A 110 -4.77 -2.64 -2.45
N VAL A 111 -5.85 -2.51 -3.22
CA VAL A 111 -6.98 -1.65 -2.86
C VAL A 111 -7.61 -2.12 -1.55
N ARG A 112 -7.93 -3.42 -1.45
CA ARG A 112 -8.52 -4.02 -0.24
C ARG A 112 -7.63 -3.83 0.98
N ALA A 113 -6.33 -4.06 0.83
CA ALA A 113 -5.36 -3.93 1.90
C ALA A 113 -5.16 -2.47 2.33
N ALA A 114 -5.16 -1.52 1.39
CA ALA A 114 -5.07 -0.09 1.69
C ALA A 114 -6.28 0.39 2.49
N GLU A 115 -7.49 0.01 2.08
CA GLU A 115 -8.73 0.33 2.79
C GLU A 115 -8.73 -0.28 4.21
N ALA A 116 -8.30 -1.54 4.34
CA ALA A 116 -8.19 -2.21 5.64
C ALA A 116 -7.12 -1.55 6.54
N ALA A 117 -5.97 -1.14 5.99
CA ALA A 117 -4.92 -0.48 6.73
C ALA A 117 -5.35 0.92 7.23
N LEU A 118 -6.07 1.68 6.41
CA LEU A 118 -6.66 2.97 6.81
C LEU A 118 -7.69 2.79 7.93
N ALA A 119 -8.58 1.80 7.80
CA ALA A 119 -9.56 1.47 8.84
C ALA A 119 -8.87 1.07 10.16
N SER A 120 -7.82 0.25 10.09
CA SER A 120 -7.03 -0.18 11.26
C SER A 120 -6.31 0.99 11.94
N ALA A 121 -5.94 2.01 11.17
CA ALA A 121 -5.36 3.25 11.68
C ALA A 121 -6.41 4.26 12.18
N ALA A 122 -7.69 3.89 12.19
CA ALA A 122 -8.83 4.73 12.51
C ALA A 122 -8.89 6.01 11.65
N ILE A 123 -8.54 5.89 10.37
CA ILE A 123 -8.60 6.97 9.38
C ILE A 123 -9.81 6.71 8.47
N PRO A 124 -10.94 7.40 8.67
CA PRO A 124 -12.11 7.27 7.83
C PRO A 124 -11.79 7.82 6.43
N ALA A 125 -11.75 6.93 5.44
CA ALA A 125 -11.53 7.28 4.05
C ALA A 125 -12.81 7.06 3.24
N VAL A 126 -13.19 8.05 2.46
CA VAL A 126 -14.35 8.02 1.57
C VAL A 126 -13.85 7.98 0.14
N LEU A 127 -14.32 7.01 -0.62
CA LEU A 127 -14.05 6.93 -2.06
C LEU A 127 -14.77 8.09 -2.76
N ASP A 128 -14.01 8.99 -3.35
CA ASP A 128 -14.53 10.14 -4.12
C ASP A 128 -14.71 9.82 -5.61
N GLY A 129 -13.85 8.96 -6.13
CA GLY A 129 -13.94 8.53 -7.52
C GLY A 129 -13.14 7.28 -7.81
N ASP A 130 -13.71 6.40 -8.61
CA ASP A 130 -13.06 5.27 -9.26
C ASP A 130 -13.11 5.53 -10.77
N ARG A 131 -12.10 6.22 -11.26
CA ARG A 131 -12.03 6.60 -12.66
C ARG A 131 -11.15 5.60 -13.37
N GLY A 132 -11.75 4.89 -14.33
CA GLY A 132 -11.00 4.23 -15.38
C GLY A 132 -10.16 5.26 -16.11
N ASP A 133 -9.42 4.79 -17.08
CA ASP A 133 -8.49 5.57 -17.88
C ASP A 133 -8.92 7.02 -18.14
N LEU A 134 -8.16 7.96 -17.60
CA LEU A 134 -8.34 9.41 -17.83
C LEU A 134 -7.20 10.00 -18.63
N GLY A 135 -6.32 9.20 -19.18
CA GLY A 135 -5.13 9.73 -19.79
C GLY A 135 -4.55 8.88 -20.91
N THR A 136 -3.53 9.44 -21.52
CA THR A 136 -2.79 8.91 -22.65
C THR A 136 -2.06 7.59 -22.37
N GLU A 137 -2.08 7.09 -21.12
CA GLU A 137 -1.33 5.92 -20.70
C GLU A 137 -2.20 4.80 -20.11
N GLY A 138 -3.53 4.94 -20.16
CA GLY A 138 -4.43 3.89 -19.67
C GLY A 138 -4.32 3.60 -18.17
N MET A 139 -3.93 4.56 -17.36
CA MET A 139 -3.83 4.43 -15.91
C MET A 139 -5.21 4.51 -15.26
N ARG A 140 -5.52 3.58 -14.39
CA ARG A 140 -6.71 3.66 -13.53
C ARG A 140 -6.35 4.35 -12.21
N HIS A 141 -7.27 5.16 -11.70
CA HIS A 141 -7.09 5.90 -10.46
C HIS A 141 -8.30 5.70 -9.54
N ARG A 142 -8.03 5.44 -8.27
CA ARG A 142 -9.01 5.51 -7.19
C ARG A 142 -8.63 6.65 -6.26
N THR A 143 -9.52 7.61 -6.09
CA THR A 143 -9.30 8.78 -5.24
C THR A 143 -10.12 8.65 -3.97
N TYR A 144 -9.46 8.86 -2.83
CA TYR A 144 -10.09 8.87 -1.52
C TYR A 144 -9.86 10.22 -0.85
N HIS A 145 -10.86 10.68 -0.13
CA HIS A 145 -10.74 11.74 0.84
C HIS A 145 -10.83 11.18 2.24
N ALA A 146 -9.91 11.58 3.11
CA ALA A 146 -9.90 11.19 4.49
C ALA A 146 -9.67 12.40 5.39
N ALA A 147 -10.19 12.33 6.61
CA ALA A 147 -9.92 13.31 7.65
C ALA A 147 -9.87 12.65 9.03
N GLN A 148 -8.97 13.15 9.88
CA GLN A 148 -8.86 12.73 11.28
C GLN A 148 -8.52 13.96 12.14
N GLY A 149 -9.48 14.43 12.92
CA GLY A 149 -9.36 15.70 13.62
C GLY A 149 -9.25 16.88 12.65
N GLN A 150 -8.16 17.64 12.77
CA GLN A 150 -7.87 18.79 11.89
C GLN A 150 -7.02 18.40 10.65
N ARG A 151 -6.61 17.14 10.54
CA ARG A 151 -5.81 16.66 9.43
C ARG A 151 -6.71 16.10 8.32
N GLY A 152 -6.44 16.49 7.11
CA GLY A 152 -7.13 15.97 5.93
C GLY A 152 -6.13 15.48 4.88
N TRP A 153 -6.56 14.52 4.07
CA TRP A 153 -5.76 13.95 2.99
C TRP A 153 -6.58 13.78 1.73
N THR A 154 -5.94 14.00 0.59
CA THR A 154 -6.31 13.38 -0.68
C THR A 154 -5.34 12.23 -0.93
N MET A 155 -5.88 11.04 -1.11
CA MET A 155 -5.09 9.85 -1.41
C MET A 155 -5.50 9.30 -2.77
N VAL A 156 -4.52 8.89 -3.57
CA VAL A 156 -4.77 8.30 -4.88
C VAL A 156 -4.02 6.98 -5.00
N ILE A 157 -4.73 5.94 -5.39
CA ILE A 157 -4.15 4.66 -5.79
C ILE A 157 -4.22 4.61 -7.32
N SER A 158 -3.06 4.52 -7.95
CA SER A 158 -2.91 4.46 -9.40
C SER A 158 -2.32 3.12 -9.81
N PHE A 159 -2.88 2.52 -10.84
CA PHE A 159 -2.36 1.28 -11.44
C PHE A 159 -2.61 1.28 -12.93
N GLY A 160 -1.64 0.76 -13.70
CA GLY A 160 -1.67 0.77 -15.17
C GLY A 160 -2.39 -0.45 -15.75
N PRO A 161 -3.06 -0.29 -16.88
CA PRO A 161 -3.43 -1.40 -17.72
C PRO A 161 -2.19 -1.94 -18.45
N GLY A 162 -2.09 -3.23 -18.58
CA GLY A 162 -1.03 -3.87 -19.38
C GLY A 162 0.33 -4.05 -18.69
N GLN A 163 0.54 -3.40 -17.55
CA GLN A 163 1.56 -3.79 -16.59
C GLN A 163 0.86 -4.00 -15.25
N PRO A 164 0.23 -5.17 -15.05
CA PRO A 164 -0.58 -5.44 -13.86
C PRO A 164 0.22 -5.38 -12.57
N ASP A 165 1.54 -5.25 -12.68
CA ASP A 165 2.46 -5.47 -11.61
C ASP A 165 2.97 -4.17 -10.97
N GLN A 166 2.62 -3.00 -11.49
CA GLN A 166 3.06 -1.72 -10.94
C GLN A 166 1.90 -0.90 -10.40
N ALA A 167 2.07 -0.38 -9.20
CA ALA A 167 1.12 0.52 -8.58
C ALA A 167 1.81 1.67 -7.85
N MET A 168 1.10 2.78 -7.71
CA MET A 168 1.51 3.94 -6.95
C MET A 168 0.40 4.34 -5.99
N LEU A 169 0.72 4.49 -4.72
CA LEU A 169 -0.15 5.07 -3.71
C LEU A 169 0.42 6.42 -3.32
N SER A 170 -0.36 7.47 -3.41
CA SER A 170 0.07 8.82 -3.04
C SER A 170 -0.85 9.45 -2.01
N ALA A 171 -0.29 10.29 -1.15
CA ALA A 171 -1.02 11.10 -0.19
C ALA A 171 -0.53 12.54 -0.22
N THR A 172 -1.48 13.47 -0.25
CA THR A 172 -1.24 14.90 -0.13
C THR A 172 -2.09 15.44 1.00
N ALA A 173 -1.49 16.23 1.90
CA ALA A 173 -2.23 16.91 2.95
C ALA A 173 -3.15 18.00 2.36
N ARG A 174 -4.27 18.23 3.05
CA ARG A 174 -5.25 19.28 2.76
C ARG A 174 -5.25 20.33 3.84
#